data_52f96948a272d83eb00a6483b8632738
#
_entry.id   52f96948a272d83eb00a6483b8632738
#
_cell.length_a   1.000
_cell.length_b   1.000
_cell.length_c   1.000
_cell.angle_alpha   90.00
_cell.angle_beta   90.00
_cell.angle_gamma   90.00
#
_symmetry.space_group_name_H-M   'P 1'
#
loop_
_entity.id
_entity.type
_entity.pdbx_description
1 polymer ?
#
loop_
_entity_poly.entity_id
_entity_poly.type
_entity_poly.pdbx_seq_one_letter_code
_entity_poly.pdbx_strand_id
1 'polypeptide(L)'
;AGRCAIQRDCKVAPLKAYKKSLPPGTVSYLGIAADEPIRLERLKPDQVSLMAKYGVTEQDAFAMCRQEGLLSPLYEYSHRGGCWFCPNASMTELRHLYHAHPDLWQLMLELQDAPNKATERFNRNFTFADLDLRFRLEGEQLSFYDQELEVER
;
A
#
# COMPACT_ATOMS: atom_id res chain seq x y z
N ALA A 1 7.44 13.77 8.64
CA ALA A 1 6.28 12.97 8.27
C ALA A 1 5.76 12.26 9.52
N GLY A 2 4.48 12.50 9.89
CA GLY A 2 3.83 11.85 11.02
C GLY A 2 3.74 10.34 10.81
N ARG A 3 3.76 9.58 11.90
CA ARG A 3 3.51 8.13 11.85
C ARG A 3 2.03 7.89 11.53
N CYS A 4 1.73 6.97 10.63
CA CYS A 4 0.37 6.57 10.31
C CYS A 4 -0.35 6.09 11.59
N ALA A 5 -1.48 6.71 11.96
CA ALA A 5 -2.23 6.35 13.17
C ALA A 5 -2.74 4.90 13.13
N ILE A 6 -3.21 4.44 11.97
CA ILE A 6 -3.63 3.05 11.77
C ILE A 6 -2.48 2.07 12.00
N GLN A 7 -1.29 2.37 11.47
CA GLN A 7 -0.11 1.54 11.75
C GLN A 7 0.22 1.53 13.23
N ARG A 8 0.18 2.70 13.90
CA ARG A 8 0.49 2.82 15.33
C ARG A 8 -0.50 2.06 16.21
N ASP A 9 -1.78 2.27 15.99
CA ASP A 9 -2.83 1.85 16.92
C ASP A 9 -3.40 0.48 16.57
N CYS A 10 -3.60 0.18 15.28
CA CYS A 10 -4.23 -1.06 14.83
C CYS A 10 -3.23 -2.19 14.51
N LYS A 11 -1.93 -1.87 14.31
CA LYS A 11 -0.91 -2.88 14.01
C LYS A 11 0.17 -2.97 15.08
N VAL A 12 0.83 -1.86 15.37
CA VAL A 12 2.01 -1.88 16.27
C VAL A 12 1.61 -2.09 17.73
N ALA A 13 0.54 -1.43 18.21
CA ALA A 13 0.11 -1.57 19.59
C ALA A 13 -0.37 -3.00 19.94
N PRO A 14 -1.25 -3.63 19.16
CA PRO A 14 -1.64 -5.03 19.39
C PRO A 14 -0.48 -6.01 19.29
N LEU A 15 0.41 -5.85 18.29
CA LEU A 15 1.59 -6.71 18.16
C LEU A 15 2.55 -6.58 19.37
N LYS A 16 2.72 -5.38 19.91
CA LYS A 16 3.52 -5.18 21.12
C LYS A 16 2.88 -5.84 22.33
N ALA A 17 1.56 -5.74 22.48
CA ALA A 17 0.83 -6.40 23.57
C ALA A 17 0.98 -7.93 23.46
N TYR A 18 0.78 -8.49 22.29
CA TYR A 18 0.96 -9.91 22.02
C TYR A 18 2.39 -10.37 22.33
N LYS A 19 3.40 -9.67 21.85
CA LYS A 19 4.80 -10.00 22.14
C LYS A 19 5.13 -10.04 23.63
N LYS A 20 4.51 -9.18 24.42
CA LYS A 20 4.69 -9.19 25.89
C LYS A 20 4.07 -10.41 26.57
N SER A 21 3.09 -11.07 25.98
CA SER A 21 2.47 -12.28 26.51
C SER A 21 3.23 -13.56 26.14
N LEU A 22 4.22 -13.47 25.25
CA LEU A 22 5.01 -14.63 24.84
C LEU A 22 6.08 -14.99 25.89
N PRO A 23 6.46 -16.28 25.97
CA PRO A 23 7.51 -16.73 26.87
C PRO A 23 8.84 -15.99 26.65
N PRO A 24 9.66 -15.79 27.68
CA PRO A 24 11.02 -15.26 27.52
C PRO A 24 11.84 -16.14 26.56
N GLY A 25 12.67 -15.49 25.72
CA GLY A 25 13.49 -16.15 24.71
C GLY A 25 12.77 -16.48 23.40
N THR A 26 11.49 -16.09 23.25
CA THR A 26 10.78 -16.23 21.98
C THR A 26 11.48 -15.45 20.86
N VAL A 27 11.82 -16.12 19.76
CA VAL A 27 12.42 -15.53 18.55
C VAL A 27 11.31 -15.15 17.57
N SER A 28 11.40 -13.95 17.02
CA SER A 28 10.49 -13.45 15.98
C SER A 28 11.13 -13.58 14.61
N TYR A 29 10.49 -14.30 13.71
CA TYR A 29 10.90 -14.35 12.30
C TYR A 29 10.24 -13.24 11.50
N LEU A 30 11.03 -12.49 10.73
CA LEU A 30 10.58 -11.39 9.90
C LEU A 30 10.90 -11.65 8.43
N GLY A 31 9.95 -11.38 7.53
CA GLY A 31 10.13 -11.48 6.09
C GLY A 31 10.85 -10.24 5.54
N ILE A 32 12.15 -10.14 5.79
CA ILE A 32 13.00 -9.08 5.22
C ILE A 32 13.96 -9.75 4.25
N ALA A 33 14.00 -9.28 3.00
CA ALA A 33 14.83 -9.87 1.96
C ALA A 33 16.32 -9.59 2.19
N ALA A 34 17.18 -10.43 1.58
CA ALA A 34 18.63 -10.32 1.71
C ALA A 34 19.19 -9.00 1.13
N ASP A 35 18.50 -8.42 0.15
CA ASP A 35 18.82 -7.16 -0.52
C ASP A 35 18.21 -5.91 0.13
N GLU A 36 17.73 -6.02 1.39
CA GLU A 36 17.21 -4.91 2.19
C GLU A 36 18.12 -4.55 3.38
N PRO A 37 19.38 -4.13 3.18
CA PRO A 37 20.37 -3.98 4.25
C PRO A 37 19.94 -3.01 5.35
N ILE A 38 19.33 -1.88 5.00
CA ILE A 38 18.86 -0.87 5.97
C ILE A 38 17.77 -1.43 6.90
N ARG A 39 16.97 -2.37 6.44
CA ARG A 39 15.96 -3.04 7.28
C ARG A 39 16.58 -4.12 8.14
N LEU A 40 17.57 -4.84 7.63
CA LEU A 40 18.30 -5.89 8.33
C LEU A 40 19.11 -5.32 9.52
N GLU A 41 19.77 -4.18 9.35
CA GLU A 41 20.49 -3.48 10.42
C GLU A 41 19.61 -3.04 11.60
N ARG A 42 18.30 -2.94 11.39
CA ARG A 42 17.33 -2.57 12.44
C ARG A 42 16.74 -3.76 13.19
N LEU A 43 17.15 -4.97 12.85
CA LEU A 43 16.72 -6.17 13.55
C LEU A 43 17.22 -6.13 15.01
N LYS A 44 16.35 -6.53 15.91
CA LYS A 44 16.69 -6.71 17.33
C LYS A 44 17.32 -8.08 17.57
N PRO A 45 18.00 -8.30 18.70
CA PRO A 45 18.61 -9.59 19.02
C PRO A 45 17.64 -10.78 19.03
N ASP A 46 16.35 -10.54 19.29
CA ASP A 46 15.26 -11.52 19.28
C ASP A 46 14.56 -11.65 17.90
N GLN A 47 15.12 -11.04 16.86
CA GLN A 47 14.54 -11.03 15.51
C GLN A 47 15.50 -11.63 14.49
N VAL A 48 14.98 -12.46 13.61
CA VAL A 48 15.75 -13.15 12.57
C VAL A 48 15.02 -13.04 11.22
N SER A 49 15.75 -12.77 10.15
CA SER A 49 15.25 -12.98 8.80
C SER A 49 15.79 -14.28 8.23
N LEU A 50 14.91 -15.23 7.93
CA LEU A 50 15.29 -16.45 7.21
C LEU A 50 15.67 -16.14 5.76
N MET A 51 15.01 -15.20 5.13
CA MET A 51 15.35 -14.77 3.76
C MET A 51 16.80 -14.28 3.69
N ALA A 52 17.19 -13.37 4.57
CA ALA A 52 18.57 -12.91 4.65
C ALA A 52 19.57 -14.03 5.00
N LYS A 53 19.19 -14.93 5.93
CA LYS A 53 20.03 -16.06 6.32
C LYS A 53 20.34 -17.00 5.15
N TYR A 54 19.40 -17.17 4.23
CA TYR A 54 19.54 -18.07 3.07
C TYR A 54 19.81 -17.31 1.75
N GLY A 55 20.10 -16.02 1.81
CA GLY A 55 20.43 -15.21 0.64
C GLY A 55 19.27 -14.98 -0.32
N VAL A 56 18.01 -15.12 0.13
CA VAL A 56 16.80 -14.94 -0.68
C VAL A 56 16.52 -13.46 -0.85
N THR A 57 16.54 -12.98 -2.08
CA THR A 57 16.21 -11.60 -2.45
C THR A 57 14.70 -11.37 -2.54
N GLU A 58 14.28 -10.10 -2.67
CA GLU A 58 12.88 -9.77 -2.93
C GLU A 58 12.41 -10.39 -4.27
N GLN A 59 13.25 -10.35 -5.29
CA GLN A 59 12.97 -10.96 -6.60
C GLN A 59 12.78 -12.48 -6.50
N ASP A 60 13.63 -13.16 -5.73
CA ASP A 60 13.49 -14.61 -5.51
C ASP A 60 12.17 -14.94 -4.80
N ALA A 61 11.79 -14.14 -3.79
CA ALA A 61 10.52 -14.30 -3.08
C ALA A 61 9.32 -14.13 -4.01
N PHE A 62 9.35 -13.14 -4.91
CA PHE A 62 8.33 -12.98 -5.95
C PHE A 62 8.25 -14.19 -6.90
N ALA A 63 9.40 -14.70 -7.33
CA ALA A 63 9.46 -15.87 -8.20
C ALA A 63 8.87 -17.11 -7.52
N MET A 64 9.26 -17.36 -6.26
CA MET A 64 8.73 -18.45 -5.45
C MET A 64 7.20 -18.33 -5.26
N CYS A 65 6.71 -17.16 -4.87
CA CYS A 65 5.27 -16.94 -4.70
C CYS A 65 4.49 -17.14 -6.02
N ARG A 66 5.07 -16.73 -7.14
CA ARG A 66 4.45 -16.94 -8.47
C ARG A 66 4.41 -18.42 -8.84
N GLN A 67 5.48 -19.15 -8.59
CA GLN A 67 5.56 -20.59 -8.84
C GLN A 67 4.53 -21.37 -8.04
N GLU A 68 4.31 -21.00 -6.79
CA GLU A 68 3.35 -21.64 -5.88
C GLU A 68 1.91 -21.11 -6.03
N GLY A 69 1.67 -20.16 -6.94
CA GLY A 69 0.34 -19.55 -7.12
C GLY A 69 -0.11 -18.69 -5.95
N LEU A 70 0.82 -18.21 -5.13
CA LEU A 70 0.58 -17.43 -3.92
C LEU A 70 0.83 -15.92 -4.11
N LEU A 71 1.22 -15.49 -5.30
CA LEU A 71 1.44 -14.08 -5.56
C LEU A 71 0.11 -13.32 -5.51
N SER A 72 0.05 -12.30 -4.65
CA SER A 72 -1.15 -11.47 -4.54
C SER A 72 -1.42 -10.68 -5.83
N PRO A 73 -2.67 -10.63 -6.34
CA PRO A 73 -3.05 -9.81 -7.50
C PRO A 73 -2.73 -8.32 -7.32
N LEU A 74 -2.57 -7.85 -6.08
CA LEU A 74 -2.15 -6.49 -5.77
C LEU A 74 -0.88 -6.07 -6.52
N TYR A 75 0.04 -7.01 -6.73
CA TYR A 75 1.32 -6.74 -7.40
C TYR A 75 1.24 -6.54 -8.91
N GLU A 76 0.05 -6.67 -9.51
CA GLU A 76 -0.17 -6.31 -10.91
C GLU A 76 -0.18 -4.79 -11.11
N TYR A 77 -0.57 -4.02 -10.10
CA TYR A 77 -0.70 -2.56 -10.18
C TYR A 77 0.00 -1.79 -9.05
N SER A 78 0.54 -2.47 -8.06
CA SER A 78 1.25 -1.85 -6.93
C SER A 78 2.57 -2.56 -6.65
N HIS A 79 3.58 -1.79 -6.28
CA HIS A 79 4.88 -2.32 -5.85
C HIS A 79 4.95 -2.57 -4.34
N ARG A 80 3.85 -2.37 -3.61
CA ARG A 80 3.82 -2.53 -2.15
C ARG A 80 2.45 -2.97 -1.66
N GLY A 81 2.43 -3.77 -0.60
CA GLY A 81 1.22 -4.03 0.16
C GLY A 81 0.82 -2.81 1.00
N GLY A 82 -0.23 -2.10 0.61
CA GLY A 82 -0.76 -0.93 1.33
C GLY A 82 -2.22 -1.11 1.70
N CYS A 83 -2.74 -0.21 2.58
CA CYS A 83 -4.18 -0.06 2.75
C CYS A 83 -4.74 0.67 1.52
N TRP A 84 -5.94 0.32 1.06
CA TRP A 84 -6.59 0.99 -0.07
C TRP A 84 -6.80 2.50 0.15
N PHE A 85 -6.94 2.94 1.40
CA PHE A 85 -7.05 4.34 1.81
C PHE A 85 -5.70 4.95 2.27
N CYS A 86 -4.57 4.44 1.80
CA CYS A 86 -3.26 4.89 2.28
C CYS A 86 -2.87 6.25 1.69
N PRO A 87 -2.57 7.29 2.51
CA PRO A 87 -2.15 8.61 1.98
C PRO A 87 -0.78 8.58 1.28
N ASN A 88 -0.04 7.48 1.38
CA ASN A 88 1.21 7.26 0.65
C ASN A 88 1.01 6.41 -0.61
N ALA A 89 -0.24 6.18 -1.05
CA ALA A 89 -0.51 5.50 -2.31
C ALA A 89 0.04 6.30 -3.49
N SER A 90 0.59 5.63 -4.48
CA SER A 90 1.03 6.22 -5.74
C SER A 90 -0.17 6.65 -6.57
N MET A 91 0.05 7.53 -7.56
CA MET A 91 -1.03 7.93 -8.49
C MET A 91 -1.56 6.75 -9.28
N THR A 92 -0.73 5.77 -9.60
CA THR A 92 -1.15 4.52 -10.27
C THR A 92 -2.09 3.70 -9.39
N GLU A 93 -1.76 3.52 -8.09
CA GLU A 93 -2.61 2.82 -7.13
C GLU A 93 -3.97 3.54 -6.95
N LEU A 94 -3.95 4.88 -6.84
CA LEU A 94 -5.16 5.68 -6.68
C LEU A 94 -6.03 5.65 -7.94
N ARG A 95 -5.43 5.70 -9.13
CA ARG A 95 -6.15 5.59 -10.40
C ARG A 95 -6.77 4.21 -10.57
N HIS A 96 -6.04 3.14 -10.19
CA HIS A 96 -6.59 1.80 -10.17
C HIS A 96 -7.79 1.69 -9.22
N LEU A 97 -7.68 2.25 -8.00
CA LEU A 97 -8.78 2.28 -7.03
C LEU A 97 -10.01 3.00 -7.62
N TYR A 98 -9.83 4.14 -8.27
CA TYR A 98 -10.89 4.93 -8.89
C TYR A 98 -11.67 4.13 -9.94
N HIS A 99 -10.96 3.41 -10.83
CA HIS A 99 -11.59 2.68 -11.93
C HIS A 99 -12.10 1.29 -11.54
N ALA A 100 -11.35 0.55 -10.73
CA ALA A 100 -11.65 -0.84 -10.42
C ALA A 100 -12.53 -1.03 -9.17
N HIS A 101 -12.55 -0.03 -8.27
CA HIS A 101 -13.25 -0.09 -6.98
C HIS A 101 -14.00 1.22 -6.68
N PRO A 102 -15.01 1.58 -7.50
CA PRO A 102 -15.74 2.84 -7.33
C PRO A 102 -16.48 2.94 -5.98
N ASP A 103 -16.88 1.82 -5.42
CA ASP A 103 -17.48 1.72 -4.08
C ASP A 103 -16.48 2.17 -2.98
N LEU A 104 -15.25 1.69 -3.03
CA LEU A 104 -14.20 2.11 -2.11
C LEU A 104 -13.78 3.57 -2.36
N TRP A 105 -13.79 4.02 -3.61
CA TRP A 105 -13.52 5.41 -3.95
C TRP A 105 -14.57 6.35 -3.35
N GLN A 106 -15.85 5.97 -3.42
CA GLN A 106 -16.92 6.73 -2.82
C GLN A 106 -16.77 6.85 -1.30
N LEU A 107 -16.38 5.77 -0.62
CA LEU A 107 -16.07 5.82 0.81
C LEU A 107 -14.91 6.78 1.14
N MET A 108 -13.92 6.90 0.26
CA MET A 108 -12.84 7.88 0.44
C MET A 108 -13.32 9.32 0.31
N LEU A 109 -14.26 9.59 -0.61
CA LEU A 109 -14.89 10.91 -0.75
C LEU A 109 -15.71 11.26 0.50
N GLU A 110 -16.46 10.32 1.04
CA GLU A 110 -17.22 10.50 2.29
C GLU A 110 -16.31 10.80 3.49
N LEU A 111 -15.12 10.19 3.54
CA LEU A 111 -14.11 10.50 4.56
C LEU A 111 -13.58 11.93 4.47
N GLN A 112 -13.66 12.58 3.30
CA GLN A 112 -13.30 14.00 3.13
C GLN A 112 -14.19 14.91 3.98
N ASP A 113 -15.44 14.53 4.19
CA ASP A 113 -16.43 15.31 4.95
C ASP A 113 -16.54 14.87 6.43
N ALA A 114 -15.72 13.89 6.84
CA ALA A 114 -15.72 13.41 8.22
C ALA A 114 -15.38 14.55 9.22
N PRO A 115 -16.09 14.65 10.35
CA PRO A 115 -15.79 15.63 11.38
C PRO A 115 -14.42 15.32 12.07
N ASN A 116 -13.80 16.36 12.61
CA ASN A 116 -12.57 16.25 13.41
C ASN A 116 -11.36 15.62 12.65
N LYS A 117 -11.26 15.84 11.37
CA LYS A 117 -10.07 15.47 10.60
C LYS A 117 -8.81 16.16 11.13
N ALA A 118 -7.70 15.44 11.14
CA ALA A 118 -6.40 16.02 11.46
C ALA A 118 -5.85 16.94 10.35
N THR A 119 -6.34 16.80 9.12
CA THR A 119 -5.96 17.59 7.94
C THR A 119 -7.06 17.53 6.89
N GLU A 120 -7.21 18.60 6.13
CA GLU A 120 -8.11 18.65 4.98
C GLU A 120 -7.55 17.91 3.76
N ARG A 121 -6.25 17.69 3.71
CA ARG A 121 -5.60 17.01 2.59
C ARG A 121 -5.52 15.50 2.86
N PHE A 122 -5.80 14.72 1.83
CA PHE A 122 -5.58 13.27 1.85
C PHE A 122 -4.08 12.94 1.93
N ASN A 123 -3.29 13.57 1.09
CA ASN A 123 -1.84 13.46 1.10
C ASN A 123 -1.20 14.86 1.14
N ARG A 124 0.11 14.95 0.89
CA ARG A 124 0.83 16.23 0.94
C ARG A 124 0.33 17.25 -0.08
N ASN A 125 -0.22 16.81 -1.21
CA ASN A 125 -0.48 17.64 -2.38
C ASN A 125 -1.98 17.79 -2.68
N PHE A 126 -2.82 16.81 -2.36
CA PHE A 126 -4.19 16.70 -2.85
C PHE A 126 -5.20 16.41 -1.75
N THR A 127 -6.41 16.93 -1.90
CA THR A 127 -7.63 16.42 -1.27
C THR A 127 -8.19 15.26 -2.10
N PHE A 128 -9.18 14.54 -1.57
CA PHE A 128 -9.89 13.54 -2.37
C PHE A 128 -10.69 14.17 -3.51
N ALA A 129 -11.28 15.33 -3.27
CA ALA A 129 -12.01 16.09 -4.30
C ALA A 129 -11.09 16.49 -5.47
N ASP A 130 -9.86 16.92 -5.19
CA ASP A 130 -8.88 17.24 -6.24
C ASP A 130 -8.55 16.00 -7.10
N LEU A 131 -8.39 14.83 -6.44
CA LEU A 131 -8.09 13.58 -7.12
C LEU A 131 -9.29 13.07 -7.95
N ASP A 132 -10.50 13.19 -7.41
CA ASP A 132 -11.72 12.82 -8.11
C ASP A 132 -11.93 13.65 -9.38
N LEU A 133 -11.81 14.97 -9.25
CA LEU A 133 -11.87 15.87 -10.39
C LEU A 133 -10.83 15.53 -11.45
N ARG A 134 -9.59 15.26 -11.00
CA ARG A 134 -8.50 14.90 -11.90
C ARG A 134 -8.80 13.63 -12.69
N PHE A 135 -9.20 12.54 -12.02
CA PHE A 135 -9.44 11.26 -12.69
C PHE A 135 -10.66 11.29 -13.59
N ARG A 136 -11.68 12.06 -13.24
CA ARG A 136 -12.82 12.32 -14.12
C ARG A 136 -12.40 13.03 -15.41
N LEU A 137 -11.61 14.11 -15.31
CA LEU A 137 -11.12 14.85 -16.47
C LEU A 137 -10.15 14.00 -17.33
N GLU A 138 -9.32 13.16 -16.73
CA GLU A 138 -8.48 12.20 -17.45
C GLU A 138 -9.34 11.23 -18.28
N GLY A 139 -10.46 10.74 -17.73
CA GLY A 139 -11.40 9.86 -18.42
C GLY A 139 -12.14 10.55 -19.56
N GLU A 140 -12.59 11.80 -19.37
CA GLU A 140 -13.25 12.60 -20.41
C GLU A 140 -12.29 12.90 -21.58
N GLN A 141 -11.03 13.20 -21.30
CA GLN A 141 -10.02 13.48 -22.31
C GLN A 141 -9.69 12.24 -23.15
N LEU A 142 -9.58 11.05 -22.55
CA LEU A 142 -9.39 9.79 -23.27
C LEU A 142 -10.59 9.49 -24.19
N SER A 143 -11.82 9.67 -23.70
CA SER A 143 -13.03 9.47 -24.48
C SER A 143 -13.12 10.41 -25.69
N PHE A 144 -12.59 11.62 -25.58
CA PHE A 144 -12.55 12.57 -26.69
C PHE A 144 -11.59 12.12 -27.81
N TYR A 145 -10.41 11.63 -27.46
CA TYR A 145 -9.46 11.09 -28.44
C TYR A 145 -9.96 9.81 -29.13
N ASP A 146 -10.65 8.94 -28.43
CA ASP A 146 -11.23 7.73 -29.01
C ASP A 146 -12.32 8.05 -30.03
N GLN A 147 -13.13 9.10 -29.82
CA GLN A 147 -14.14 9.56 -30.76
C GLN A 147 -13.54 10.18 -32.02
N GLU A 148 -12.41 10.91 -31.93
CA GLU A 148 -11.72 11.44 -33.11
C GLU A 148 -11.16 10.34 -34.00
N LEU A 149 -10.64 9.24 -33.41
CA LEU A 149 -10.13 8.10 -34.16
C LEU A 149 -11.22 7.28 -34.89
N GLU A 150 -12.46 7.28 -34.41
CA GLU A 150 -13.59 6.64 -35.08
C GLU A 150 -14.15 7.45 -36.26
N VAL A 151 -13.97 8.75 -36.25
CA VAL A 151 -14.44 9.65 -37.34
C VAL A 151 -13.51 9.61 -38.58
N GLU A 152 -12.26 9.21 -38.40
CA GLU A 152 -11.26 9.07 -39.48
C GLU A 152 -11.23 7.67 -40.14
N ARG A 153 -12.15 6.76 -39.82
CA ARG A 153 -12.32 5.43 -40.44
C ARG A 153 -13.59 5.37 -41.24
#